data_ab6716d40cce9ecd093fc327667e29b9
#
_entry.id   ab6716d40cce9ecd093fc327667e29b9
#
_cell.length_a   1.000
_cell.length_b   1.000
_cell.length_c   1.000
_cell.angle_alpha   90.00
_cell.angle_beta   90.00
_cell.angle_gamma   90.00
#
_symmetry.space_group_name_H-M   'P 1'
#
loop_
_entity.id
_entity.type
_entity.pdbx_description
1 polymer ?
#
loop_
_entity_poly.entity_id
_entity_poly.type
_entity_poly.pdbx_seq_one_letter_code
_entity_poly.pdbx_strand_id
1 'polypeptide(L)'
;MRVLVVGAGPAGLLAGAGLAARGHHVLAVDRDGGPLAGGGWERRGVMQFAHAHGFRQQVADVLRAQWPAAHEAWAAAGAEPQLIETPGGPVTGGTFSRRVTLERALRAAAATTERLRVVQWHVEALVERAGRVVGARVDGAAVSADLVVDASGRSGRLERTPTLVGGDTGIAYVNRTYRLRPGAQRGPMSSPIAWFGSFDGYAAIVFPHERGHFTVVVVRPTADPALKDLRHDSAFDAALQSIPALAAWTDPARSVPTCPTMAGGALRNTYHQQRGLPGLVAVGDAVTTTAPTAGRGVAMAFLQVDQMLRLLDAGADVATVAEPFGAWSDEQMLPWVLDHVTMDEAAAQRWQGHDVDLTRPLPSDLVVAAAEVEPRLGELTMPYVSMAALPSSLATAEPLARAVYESGWRPPHAEGPSRDRLVELIRAAHSAAA
;
A
#
# COMPACT_ATOMS: atom_id res chain seq x y z
N MET A 1 0.53 8.10 30.65
CA MET A 1 1.86 8.43 30.13
C MET A 1 1.76 9.56 29.10
N ARG A 2 2.89 10.22 28.82
CA ARG A 2 3.02 11.16 27.70
C ARG A 2 3.62 10.42 26.51
N VAL A 3 2.92 10.43 25.40
CA VAL A 3 3.37 9.79 24.15
C VAL A 3 3.59 10.82 23.07
N LEU A 4 4.72 10.74 22.38
CA LEU A 4 5.03 11.52 21.18
C LEU A 4 4.91 10.60 19.96
N VAL A 5 3.99 10.90 19.05
CA VAL A 5 3.88 10.20 17.76
C VAL A 5 4.49 11.09 16.69
N VAL A 6 5.47 10.59 15.96
CA VAL A 6 6.15 11.30 14.89
C VAL A 6 5.61 10.86 13.53
N GLY A 7 4.89 11.76 12.89
CA GLY A 7 4.12 11.51 11.68
C GLY A 7 2.63 11.32 11.97
N ALA A 8 1.78 12.12 11.34
CA ALA A 8 0.33 12.03 11.42
C ALA A 8 -0.27 11.53 10.08
N GLY A 9 0.38 10.53 9.49
CA GLY A 9 -0.17 9.68 8.44
C GLY A 9 -1.10 8.61 9.02
N PRO A 10 -1.61 7.68 8.20
CA PRO A 10 -2.56 6.65 8.65
C PRO A 10 -2.09 5.87 9.88
N ALA A 11 -0.85 5.35 9.87
CA ALA A 11 -0.30 4.61 11.00
C ALA A 11 -0.17 5.46 12.26
N GLY A 12 0.36 6.68 12.13
CA GLY A 12 0.58 7.56 13.29
C GLY A 12 -0.72 8.06 13.91
N LEU A 13 -1.74 8.36 13.12
CA LEU A 13 -3.05 8.76 13.63
C LEU A 13 -3.75 7.58 14.33
N LEU A 14 -3.69 6.37 13.76
CA LEU A 14 -4.22 5.18 14.40
C LEU A 14 -3.50 4.87 15.73
N ALA A 15 -2.16 4.92 15.74
CA ALA A 15 -1.39 4.74 16.97
C ALA A 15 -1.74 5.79 18.03
N GLY A 16 -1.82 7.06 17.62
CA GLY A 16 -2.17 8.15 18.51
C GLY A 16 -3.57 7.98 19.13
N ALA A 17 -4.56 7.65 18.32
CA ALA A 17 -5.92 7.43 18.78
C ALA A 17 -6.06 6.20 19.68
N GLY A 18 -5.43 5.08 19.30
CA GLY A 18 -5.42 3.85 20.09
C GLY A 18 -4.76 4.04 21.46
N LEU A 19 -3.67 4.80 21.53
CA LEU A 19 -3.00 5.16 22.79
C LEU A 19 -3.83 6.14 23.62
N ALA A 20 -4.47 7.13 22.99
CA ALA A 20 -5.34 8.07 23.66
C ALA A 20 -6.57 7.38 24.28
N ALA A 21 -7.19 6.41 23.59
CA ALA A 21 -8.28 5.58 24.11
C ALA A 21 -7.87 4.76 25.35
N ARG A 22 -6.57 4.47 25.50
CA ARG A 22 -5.98 3.80 26.68
C ARG A 22 -5.57 4.76 27.80
N GLY A 23 -6.01 6.02 27.70
CA GLY A 23 -5.80 7.03 28.74
C GLY A 23 -4.45 7.75 28.68
N HIS A 24 -3.67 7.57 27.60
CA HIS A 24 -2.40 8.27 27.44
C HIS A 24 -2.61 9.69 26.87
N HIS A 25 -1.74 10.63 27.22
CA HIS A 25 -1.71 11.95 26.62
C HIS A 25 -0.80 11.91 25.38
N VAL A 26 -1.39 12.07 24.22
CA VAL A 26 -0.69 11.89 22.94
C VAL A 26 -0.52 13.21 22.20
N LEU A 27 0.73 13.53 21.86
CA LEU A 27 1.09 14.58 20.93
C LEU A 27 1.54 13.94 19.60
N ALA A 28 0.76 14.09 18.55
CA ALA A 28 1.14 13.68 17.21
C ALA A 28 1.69 14.89 16.43
N VAL A 29 2.88 14.74 15.89
CA VAL A 29 3.62 15.80 15.19
C VAL A 29 3.78 15.42 13.72
N ASP A 30 3.39 16.29 12.80
CA ASP A 30 3.62 16.12 11.35
C ASP A 30 4.08 17.46 10.74
N ARG A 31 4.91 17.39 9.72
CA ARG A 31 5.30 18.55 8.90
C ARG A 31 4.13 19.11 8.09
N ASP A 32 3.13 18.28 7.83
CA ASP A 32 1.92 18.58 7.08
C ASP A 32 0.81 19.04 8.01
N GLY A 33 0.24 20.22 7.74
CA GLY A 33 -0.81 20.84 8.54
C GLY A 33 -2.18 20.19 8.43
N GLY A 34 -2.36 19.24 7.51
CA GLY A 34 -3.64 18.61 7.25
C GLY A 34 -4.48 19.34 6.19
N PRO A 35 -5.76 18.94 6.05
CA PRO A 35 -6.68 19.55 5.09
C PRO A 35 -6.90 21.04 5.35
N LEU A 36 -6.87 21.85 4.28
CA LEU A 36 -7.21 23.26 4.36
C LEU A 36 -8.72 23.47 4.52
N ALA A 37 -9.12 24.58 5.14
CA ALA A 37 -10.53 24.94 5.31
C ALA A 37 -11.29 25.02 3.98
N GLY A 38 -10.64 25.41 2.87
CA GLY A 38 -11.19 25.42 1.52
C GLY A 38 -11.22 24.07 0.80
N GLY A 39 -10.90 22.97 1.49
CA GLY A 39 -10.97 21.60 0.95
C GLY A 39 -9.72 21.10 0.22
N GLY A 40 -8.76 21.95 -0.10
CA GLY A 40 -7.47 21.53 -0.68
C GLY A 40 -6.63 20.78 0.34
N TRP A 41 -5.85 19.80 -0.15
CA TRP A 41 -4.84 19.13 0.66
C TRP A 41 -3.80 18.46 -0.24
N GLU A 42 -2.56 18.90 -0.12
CA GLU A 42 -1.40 18.30 -0.77
C GLU A 42 -0.42 17.87 0.31
N ARG A 43 -0.09 16.58 0.36
CA ARG A 43 0.92 16.05 1.28
C ARG A 43 2.28 15.98 0.59
N ARG A 44 3.01 17.10 0.62
CA ARG A 44 4.41 17.13 0.16
C ARG A 44 5.23 16.10 0.95
N GLY A 45 5.95 15.22 0.28
CA GLY A 45 6.73 14.15 0.93
C GLY A 45 5.98 12.83 1.12
N VAL A 46 4.70 12.75 0.75
CA VAL A 46 3.95 11.51 0.63
C VAL A 46 3.63 11.29 -0.85
N MET A 47 4.60 10.75 -1.61
CA MET A 47 4.48 10.55 -3.05
C MET A 47 3.18 9.86 -3.44
N GLN A 48 2.79 8.83 -2.70
CA GLN A 48 1.62 8.00 -3.00
C GLN A 48 0.29 8.62 -2.55
N PHE A 49 0.23 9.85 -2.02
CA PHE A 49 -0.99 10.44 -1.44
C PHE A 49 -2.17 10.51 -2.43
N ALA A 50 -1.88 10.89 -3.68
CA ALA A 50 -2.87 11.00 -4.75
C ALA A 50 -2.92 9.77 -5.69
N HIS A 51 -2.06 8.77 -5.46
CA HIS A 51 -1.97 7.59 -6.32
C HIS A 51 -3.01 6.53 -5.95
N ALA A 52 -3.12 5.49 -6.79
CA ALA A 52 -4.01 4.35 -6.57
C ALA A 52 -3.75 3.66 -5.24
N HIS A 53 -4.82 3.24 -4.56
CA HIS A 53 -4.75 2.42 -3.37
C HIS A 53 -5.82 1.34 -3.39
N GLY A 54 -5.45 0.13 -2.96
CA GLY A 54 -6.38 -0.90 -2.52
C GLY A 54 -6.29 -1.00 -1.00
N PHE A 55 -7.42 -1.01 -0.30
CA PHE A 55 -7.47 -1.21 1.15
C PHE A 55 -7.96 -2.61 1.44
N ARG A 56 -7.06 -3.44 1.97
CA ARG A 56 -7.39 -4.80 2.39
C ARG A 56 -8.28 -4.80 3.62
N GLN A 57 -8.98 -5.90 3.85
CA GLN A 57 -9.95 -6.02 4.95
C GLN A 57 -9.35 -5.70 6.32
N GLN A 58 -8.08 -6.02 6.55
CA GLN A 58 -7.38 -5.72 7.81
C GLN A 58 -7.41 -4.22 8.16
N VAL A 59 -7.45 -3.33 7.17
CA VAL A 59 -7.52 -1.88 7.43
C VAL A 59 -8.85 -1.52 8.11
N ALA A 60 -9.97 -2.03 7.61
CA ALA A 60 -11.29 -1.80 8.20
C ALA A 60 -11.43 -2.51 9.55
N ASP A 61 -10.92 -3.74 9.67
CA ASP A 61 -11.02 -4.52 10.91
C ASP A 61 -10.25 -3.87 12.06
N VAL A 62 -9.01 -3.43 11.80
CA VAL A 62 -8.20 -2.75 12.80
C VAL A 62 -8.81 -1.39 13.17
N LEU A 63 -9.32 -0.61 12.20
CA LEU A 63 -10.02 0.64 12.53
C LEU A 63 -11.26 0.38 13.39
N ARG A 64 -12.05 -0.63 13.05
CA ARG A 64 -13.26 -0.98 13.83
C ARG A 64 -12.91 -1.39 15.26
N ALA A 65 -11.81 -2.13 15.43
CA ALA A 65 -11.36 -2.60 16.74
C ALA A 65 -10.69 -1.50 17.57
N GLN A 66 -9.80 -0.70 16.98
CA GLN A 66 -8.94 0.22 17.73
C GLN A 66 -9.42 1.67 17.69
N TRP A 67 -10.22 2.06 16.68
CA TRP A 67 -10.70 3.41 16.51
C TRP A 67 -12.03 3.46 15.73
N PRO A 68 -13.16 3.00 16.32
CA PRO A 68 -14.48 2.90 15.66
C PRO A 68 -14.93 4.21 15.02
N ALA A 69 -14.75 5.35 15.70
CA ALA A 69 -15.13 6.67 15.16
C ALA A 69 -14.46 7.00 13.83
N ALA A 70 -13.20 6.58 13.62
CA ALA A 70 -12.51 6.76 12.35
C ALA A 70 -13.05 5.83 11.27
N HIS A 71 -13.43 4.59 11.61
CA HIS A 71 -14.11 3.68 10.69
C HIS A 71 -15.46 4.25 10.22
N GLU A 72 -16.26 4.75 11.16
CA GLU A 72 -17.55 5.40 10.85
C GLU A 72 -17.38 6.65 9.99
N ALA A 73 -16.39 7.50 10.32
CA ALA A 73 -16.07 8.68 9.52
C ALA A 73 -15.62 8.31 8.09
N TRP A 74 -14.89 7.22 7.93
CA TRP A 74 -14.46 6.73 6.62
C TRP A 74 -15.64 6.20 5.80
N ALA A 75 -16.52 5.42 6.41
CA ALA A 75 -17.76 4.96 5.78
C ALA A 75 -18.67 6.15 5.37
N ALA A 76 -18.87 7.13 6.26
CA ALA A 76 -19.62 8.34 5.98
C ALA A 76 -19.02 9.20 4.85
N ALA A 77 -17.70 9.18 4.69
CA ALA A 77 -17.00 9.82 3.58
C ALA A 77 -17.24 9.10 2.24
N GLY A 78 -17.85 7.92 2.26
CA GLY A 78 -18.27 7.14 1.09
C GLY A 78 -17.40 5.93 0.79
N ALA A 79 -16.53 5.50 1.70
CA ALA A 79 -15.82 4.24 1.56
C ALA A 79 -16.81 3.07 1.38
N GLU A 80 -16.57 2.23 0.36
CA GLU A 80 -17.46 1.16 -0.04
C GLU A 80 -16.83 -0.20 0.25
N PRO A 81 -17.52 -1.15 0.95
CA PRO A 81 -16.98 -2.50 1.14
C PRO A 81 -16.84 -3.23 -0.19
N GLN A 82 -15.76 -3.98 -0.36
CA GLN A 82 -15.55 -4.90 -1.48
C GLN A 82 -16.19 -6.24 -1.13
N LEU A 83 -17.37 -6.51 -1.66
CA LEU A 83 -18.07 -7.76 -1.45
C LEU A 83 -17.54 -8.84 -2.42
N ILE A 84 -17.24 -10.00 -1.88
CA ILE A 84 -16.81 -11.20 -2.59
C ILE A 84 -17.87 -12.27 -2.34
N GLU A 85 -18.53 -12.72 -3.39
CA GLU A 85 -19.48 -13.82 -3.30
C GLU A 85 -18.74 -15.13 -2.99
N THR A 86 -19.20 -15.83 -1.98
CA THR A 86 -18.71 -17.16 -1.60
C THR A 86 -19.86 -18.14 -1.42
N PRO A 87 -19.62 -19.46 -1.44
CA PRO A 87 -20.67 -20.44 -1.16
C PRO A 87 -21.37 -20.25 0.18
N GLY A 88 -20.68 -19.64 1.16
CA GLY A 88 -21.24 -19.30 2.49
C GLY A 88 -21.92 -17.92 2.55
N GLY A 89 -22.09 -17.23 1.42
CA GLY A 89 -22.61 -15.86 1.31
C GLY A 89 -21.50 -14.84 1.11
N PRO A 90 -21.87 -13.55 0.92
CA PRO A 90 -20.91 -12.51 0.65
C PRO A 90 -19.99 -12.24 1.85
N VAL A 91 -18.69 -12.12 1.59
CA VAL A 91 -17.67 -11.71 2.56
C VAL A 91 -17.01 -10.41 2.11
N THR A 92 -16.48 -9.64 3.03
CA THR A 92 -15.77 -8.41 2.69
C THR A 92 -14.29 -8.71 2.47
N GLY A 93 -13.78 -8.42 1.27
CA GLY A 93 -12.37 -8.62 0.89
C GLY A 93 -11.49 -7.38 1.10
N GLY A 94 -12.13 -6.22 1.32
CA GLY A 94 -11.45 -4.94 1.48
C GLY A 94 -12.39 -3.76 1.35
N THR A 95 -11.83 -2.59 1.03
CA THR A 95 -12.62 -1.35 0.92
C THR A 95 -12.20 -0.55 -0.32
N PHE A 96 -13.17 -0.18 -1.16
CA PHE A 96 -12.98 0.76 -2.26
C PHE A 96 -12.92 2.18 -1.68
N SER A 97 -11.76 2.79 -1.73
CA SER A 97 -11.57 4.17 -1.29
C SER A 97 -10.30 4.75 -1.87
N ARG A 98 -10.27 6.05 -2.09
CA ARG A 98 -9.03 6.79 -2.32
C ARG A 98 -8.31 7.01 -1.00
N ARG A 99 -7.00 7.09 -1.04
CA ARG A 99 -6.18 7.38 0.15
C ARG A 99 -6.55 8.72 0.78
N VAL A 100 -6.77 9.75 -0.03
CA VAL A 100 -7.18 11.07 0.46
C VAL A 100 -8.47 11.02 1.26
N THR A 101 -9.42 10.15 0.88
CA THR A 101 -10.69 9.96 1.61
C THR A 101 -10.46 9.32 2.97
N LEU A 102 -9.65 8.26 3.04
CA LEU A 102 -9.25 7.66 4.30
C LEU A 102 -8.53 8.67 5.20
N GLU A 103 -7.49 9.34 4.69
CA GLU A 103 -6.69 10.24 5.52
C GLU A 103 -7.49 11.45 6.02
N ARG A 104 -8.44 11.97 5.23
CA ARG A 104 -9.37 13.00 5.70
C ARG A 104 -10.28 12.50 6.82
N ALA A 105 -10.81 11.29 6.70
CA ALA A 105 -11.64 10.69 7.75
C ALA A 105 -10.83 10.50 9.05
N LEU A 106 -9.60 10.00 8.96
CA LEU A 106 -8.70 9.87 10.12
C LEU A 106 -8.40 11.22 10.77
N ARG A 107 -8.13 12.26 9.98
CA ARG A 107 -7.88 13.63 10.50
C ARG A 107 -9.13 14.20 11.17
N ALA A 108 -10.31 14.02 10.59
CA ALA A 108 -11.56 14.47 11.18
C ALA A 108 -11.84 13.77 12.52
N ALA A 109 -11.67 12.45 12.58
CA ALA A 109 -11.83 11.70 13.83
C ALA A 109 -10.78 12.11 14.88
N ALA A 110 -9.53 12.37 14.47
CA ALA A 110 -8.46 12.82 15.38
C ALA A 110 -8.78 14.16 16.05
N ALA A 111 -9.45 15.07 15.34
CA ALA A 111 -9.82 16.39 15.88
C ALA A 111 -10.82 16.31 17.06
N THR A 112 -11.57 15.20 17.19
CA THR A 112 -12.54 14.97 18.26
C THR A 112 -12.08 13.90 19.26
N THR A 113 -10.91 13.29 19.05
CA THR A 113 -10.37 12.25 19.94
C THR A 113 -9.77 12.91 21.18
N GLU A 114 -10.35 12.65 22.35
CA GLU A 114 -9.83 13.14 23.62
C GLU A 114 -8.38 12.68 23.83
N ARG A 115 -7.57 13.53 24.48
CA ARG A 115 -6.16 13.26 24.80
C ARG A 115 -5.22 13.06 23.59
N LEU A 116 -5.73 13.22 22.35
CA LEU A 116 -4.91 13.26 21.15
C LEU A 116 -4.86 14.71 20.62
N ARG A 117 -3.64 15.26 20.52
CA ARG A 117 -3.40 16.55 19.89
C ARG A 117 -2.51 16.36 18.67
N VAL A 118 -2.97 16.81 17.51
CA VAL A 118 -2.18 16.81 16.27
C VAL A 118 -1.69 18.22 16.01
N VAL A 119 -0.39 18.37 15.77
CA VAL A 119 0.26 19.67 15.54
C VAL A 119 1.16 19.63 14.30
N GLN A 120 1.24 20.76 13.62
CA GLN A 120 2.15 20.93 12.50
C GLN A 120 3.50 21.43 13.02
N TRP A 121 4.40 20.51 13.27
CA TRP A 121 5.77 20.78 13.70
C TRP A 121 6.74 19.80 13.02
N HIS A 122 8.04 20.08 13.11
CA HIS A 122 9.08 19.23 12.57
C HIS A 122 9.89 18.58 13.69
N VAL A 123 10.00 17.23 13.62
CA VAL A 123 10.89 16.47 14.51
C VAL A 123 12.27 16.37 13.87
N GLU A 124 13.28 16.81 14.57
CA GLU A 124 14.67 16.92 14.09
C GLU A 124 15.49 15.68 14.48
N ALA A 125 15.37 15.22 15.74
CA ALA A 125 16.14 14.11 16.28
C ALA A 125 15.49 13.55 17.54
N LEU A 126 15.83 12.30 17.88
CA LEU A 126 15.51 11.70 19.17
C LEU A 126 16.36 12.34 20.29
N VAL A 127 15.81 12.38 21.49
CA VAL A 127 16.53 12.72 22.73
C VAL A 127 16.72 11.44 23.55
N GLU A 128 17.98 11.05 23.70
CA GLU A 128 18.36 9.87 24.45
C GLU A 128 19.03 10.24 25.77
N ARG A 129 18.74 9.46 26.83
CA ARG A 129 19.42 9.55 28.14
C ARG A 129 19.58 8.16 28.70
N ALA A 130 20.78 7.82 29.14
CA ALA A 130 21.11 6.53 29.76
C ALA A 130 20.61 5.32 28.92
N GLY A 131 20.80 5.36 27.57
CA GLY A 131 20.42 4.26 26.68
C GLY A 131 18.91 4.14 26.44
N ARG A 132 18.11 5.16 26.78
CA ARG A 132 16.66 5.20 26.56
C ARG A 132 16.28 6.47 25.81
N VAL A 133 15.30 6.35 24.89
CA VAL A 133 14.62 7.50 24.29
C VAL A 133 13.67 8.11 25.31
N VAL A 134 13.83 9.42 25.56
CA VAL A 134 13.03 10.18 26.53
C VAL A 134 12.26 11.33 25.89
N GLY A 135 12.21 11.36 24.58
CA GLY A 135 11.51 12.38 23.79
C GLY A 135 12.19 12.67 22.47
N ALA A 136 11.90 13.83 21.90
CA ALA A 136 12.53 14.31 20.67
C ALA A 136 12.76 15.82 20.69
N ARG A 137 13.67 16.28 19.82
CA ARG A 137 13.79 17.71 19.47
C ARG A 137 12.77 18.03 18.41
N VAL A 138 11.97 19.04 18.67
CA VAL A 138 10.85 19.46 17.79
C VAL A 138 10.91 20.98 17.64
N ASP A 139 11.12 21.49 16.44
CA ASP A 139 11.29 22.92 16.10
C ASP A 139 12.25 23.62 17.10
N GLY A 140 13.42 23.02 17.32
CA GLY A 140 14.47 23.55 18.20
C GLY A 140 14.25 23.30 19.69
N ALA A 141 13.06 22.88 20.15
CA ALA A 141 12.75 22.62 21.55
C ALA A 141 12.76 21.11 21.88
N ALA A 142 13.15 20.75 23.13
CA ALA A 142 13.05 19.37 23.59
C ALA A 142 11.63 19.09 24.12
N VAL A 143 10.97 18.12 23.49
CA VAL A 143 9.67 17.59 23.92
C VAL A 143 9.90 16.24 24.62
N SER A 144 9.60 16.19 25.92
CA SER A 144 9.75 14.96 26.71
C SER A 144 8.57 14.01 26.51
N ALA A 145 8.87 12.72 26.37
CA ALA A 145 7.87 11.65 26.27
C ALA A 145 8.34 10.40 27.00
N ASP A 146 7.40 9.61 27.51
CA ASP A 146 7.65 8.31 28.10
C ASP A 146 7.80 7.23 27.03
N LEU A 147 7.12 7.44 25.86
CA LEU A 147 7.23 6.64 24.64
C LEU A 147 7.27 7.57 23.43
N VAL A 148 8.14 7.29 22.48
CA VAL A 148 8.13 7.86 21.13
C VAL A 148 7.68 6.77 20.14
N VAL A 149 6.66 7.06 19.34
CA VAL A 149 6.23 6.19 18.22
C VAL A 149 6.71 6.82 16.92
N ASP A 150 7.66 6.18 16.24
CA ASP A 150 8.13 6.61 14.93
C ASP A 150 7.20 6.09 13.83
N ALA A 151 6.27 6.93 13.39
CA ALA A 151 5.38 6.72 12.24
C ALA A 151 5.72 7.70 11.10
N SER A 152 6.98 8.16 11.03
CA SER A 152 7.45 9.19 10.11
C SER A 152 7.52 8.76 8.66
N GLY A 153 7.29 7.47 8.39
CA GLY A 153 7.24 6.88 7.05
C GLY A 153 8.63 6.65 6.45
N ARG A 154 8.65 6.32 5.18
CA ARG A 154 9.84 5.87 4.44
C ARG A 154 11.04 6.82 4.52
N SER A 155 10.79 8.13 4.50
CA SER A 155 11.85 9.15 4.36
C SER A 155 12.30 9.75 5.68
N GLY A 156 11.54 9.55 6.75
CA GLY A 156 11.70 10.30 7.99
C GLY A 156 12.25 9.50 9.16
N ARG A 157 12.63 8.26 8.98
CA ARG A 157 13.07 7.35 10.03
C ARG A 157 14.02 8.01 11.03
N LEU A 158 13.60 8.02 12.28
CA LEU A 158 14.37 8.64 13.39
C LEU A 158 15.49 7.70 13.85
N GLU A 159 15.22 6.41 13.90
CA GLU A 159 16.22 5.40 14.15
C GLU A 159 16.86 4.97 12.82
N ARG A 160 18.15 5.24 12.68
CA ARG A 160 18.92 4.83 11.49
C ARG A 160 19.44 3.41 11.65
N THR A 161 18.54 2.44 11.55
CA THR A 161 18.95 1.04 11.45
C THR A 161 19.34 0.69 10.00
N PRO A 162 20.28 -0.22 9.81
CA PRO A 162 20.55 -0.76 8.47
C PRO A 162 19.29 -1.37 7.86
N THR A 163 19.15 -1.26 6.54
CA THR A 163 18.17 -2.05 5.80
C THR A 163 18.61 -3.51 5.86
N LEU A 164 17.81 -4.36 6.52
CA LEU A 164 18.13 -5.78 6.64
C LEU A 164 17.90 -6.49 5.30
N VAL A 165 16.82 -6.13 4.60
CA VAL A 165 16.42 -6.74 3.34
C VAL A 165 15.91 -5.65 2.40
N GLY A 166 16.12 -5.87 1.10
CA GLY A 166 15.46 -5.17 0.02
C GLY A 166 16.31 -4.10 -0.65
N GLY A 167 15.66 -3.38 -1.54
CA GLY A 167 16.30 -2.41 -2.42
C GLY A 167 15.32 -1.79 -3.39
N ASP A 168 15.83 -1.32 -4.52
CA ASP A 168 15.03 -0.87 -5.65
C ASP A 168 14.27 -2.06 -6.25
N THR A 169 13.01 -1.86 -6.60
CA THR A 169 12.16 -2.93 -7.17
C THR A 169 12.35 -3.12 -8.68
N GLY A 170 13.06 -2.22 -9.33
CA GLY A 170 13.16 -2.21 -10.80
C GLY A 170 11.85 -1.80 -11.50
N ILE A 171 10.84 -1.34 -10.76
CA ILE A 171 9.49 -1.03 -11.24
C ILE A 171 9.21 0.47 -11.11
N ALA A 172 8.56 1.02 -12.11
CA ALA A 172 7.91 2.33 -12.07
C ALA A 172 6.49 2.20 -12.61
N TYR A 173 5.65 3.18 -12.33
CA TYR A 173 4.29 3.22 -12.87
C TYR A 173 3.87 4.65 -13.21
N VAL A 174 2.87 4.74 -14.08
CA VAL A 174 2.13 5.96 -14.33
C VAL A 174 0.67 5.68 -14.03
N ASN A 175 -0.01 6.63 -13.43
CA ASN A 175 -1.42 6.48 -13.11
C ASN A 175 -2.19 7.78 -13.31
N ARG A 176 -3.51 7.64 -13.49
CA ARG A 176 -4.45 8.74 -13.58
C ARG A 176 -5.77 8.33 -12.95
N THR A 177 -6.37 9.23 -12.18
CA THR A 177 -7.68 9.01 -11.56
C THR A 177 -8.78 9.58 -12.44
N TYR A 178 -9.84 8.80 -12.56
CA TYR A 178 -11.05 9.11 -13.33
C TYR A 178 -12.27 9.07 -12.43
N ARG A 179 -13.39 9.59 -12.92
CA ARG A 179 -14.71 9.45 -12.32
C ARG A 179 -15.72 9.06 -13.39
N LEU A 180 -16.52 8.04 -13.09
CA LEU A 180 -17.66 7.66 -13.95
C LEU A 180 -18.67 8.81 -14.06
N ARG A 181 -19.22 8.99 -15.23
CA ARG A 181 -20.35 9.89 -15.45
C ARG A 181 -21.60 9.34 -14.77
N PRO A 182 -22.58 10.19 -14.40
CA PRO A 182 -23.84 9.73 -13.85
C PRO A 182 -24.49 8.65 -14.72
N GLY A 183 -24.86 7.50 -14.11
CA GLY A 183 -25.47 6.37 -14.80
C GLY A 183 -24.50 5.43 -15.54
N ALA A 184 -23.22 5.79 -15.67
CA ALA A 184 -22.23 4.90 -16.30
C ALA A 184 -21.88 3.73 -15.38
N GLN A 185 -21.79 2.53 -15.96
CA GLN A 185 -21.37 1.32 -15.23
C GLN A 185 -19.84 1.23 -15.18
N ARG A 186 -19.31 0.50 -14.18
CA ARG A 186 -17.89 0.11 -14.12
C ARG A 186 -17.51 -0.67 -15.39
N GLY A 187 -16.27 -0.58 -15.80
CA GLY A 187 -15.69 -1.43 -16.84
C GLY A 187 -15.45 -2.87 -16.34
N PRO A 188 -14.83 -3.72 -17.16
CA PRO A 188 -14.57 -5.12 -16.81
C PRO A 188 -13.68 -5.24 -15.55
N MET A 189 -13.90 -6.30 -14.78
CA MET A 189 -13.13 -6.68 -13.61
C MET A 189 -12.56 -8.08 -13.85
N SER A 190 -11.30 -8.31 -13.50
CA SER A 190 -10.67 -9.65 -13.54
C SER A 190 -10.63 -10.32 -12.16
N SER A 191 -10.97 -9.55 -11.11
CA SER A 191 -11.12 -10.03 -9.74
C SER A 191 -12.18 -9.21 -9.02
N PRO A 192 -12.68 -9.63 -7.85
CA PRO A 192 -13.64 -8.84 -7.08
C PRO A 192 -13.14 -7.45 -6.67
N ILE A 193 -11.82 -7.25 -6.61
CA ILE A 193 -11.21 -6.04 -6.04
C ILE A 193 -10.59 -5.11 -7.07
N ALA A 194 -10.22 -5.60 -8.28
CA ALA A 194 -9.55 -4.82 -9.30
C ALA A 194 -9.67 -5.50 -10.67
N TRP A 195 -9.31 -4.80 -11.72
CA TRP A 195 -8.91 -5.41 -12.96
C TRP A 195 -7.37 -5.44 -13.06
N PHE A 196 -6.82 -6.59 -13.43
CA PHE A 196 -5.39 -6.79 -13.68
C PHE A 196 -5.19 -7.32 -15.09
N GLY A 197 -4.20 -6.79 -15.79
CA GLY A 197 -3.73 -7.30 -17.07
C GLY A 197 -2.20 -7.34 -17.09
N SER A 198 -1.65 -8.50 -17.41
CA SER A 198 -0.22 -8.67 -17.73
C SER A 198 -0.06 -8.64 -19.24
N PHE A 199 0.99 -7.97 -19.73
CA PHE A 199 1.30 -7.82 -21.14
C PHE A 199 2.78 -8.14 -21.37
N ASP A 200 3.16 -8.15 -22.63
CA ASP A 200 4.57 -8.25 -23.01
C ASP A 200 5.34 -7.00 -22.56
N GLY A 201 6.15 -7.13 -21.49
CA GLY A 201 7.04 -6.10 -20.97
C GLY A 201 6.37 -5.00 -20.12
N TYR A 202 5.07 -5.09 -19.82
CA TYR A 202 4.37 -4.16 -18.92
C TYR A 202 3.14 -4.81 -18.29
N ALA A 203 2.50 -4.09 -17.37
CA ALA A 203 1.23 -4.51 -16.78
C ALA A 203 0.30 -3.30 -16.58
N ALA A 204 -0.98 -3.55 -16.41
CA ALA A 204 -1.93 -2.51 -16.07
C ALA A 204 -2.93 -2.97 -15.01
N ILE A 205 -3.40 -2.02 -14.21
CA ILE A 205 -4.33 -2.28 -13.10
C ILE A 205 -5.38 -1.18 -13.08
N VAL A 206 -6.64 -1.55 -12.84
CA VAL A 206 -7.69 -0.59 -12.51
C VAL A 206 -8.12 -0.81 -11.07
N PHE A 207 -7.96 0.21 -10.25
CA PHE A 207 -8.46 0.23 -8.87
C PHE A 207 -9.75 1.02 -8.80
N PRO A 208 -10.91 0.39 -8.61
CA PRO A 208 -12.14 1.10 -8.26
C PRO A 208 -12.02 1.78 -6.91
N HIS A 209 -12.70 2.91 -6.76
CA HIS A 209 -12.77 3.68 -5.52
C HIS A 209 -14.23 4.07 -5.25
N GLU A 210 -14.44 4.78 -4.16
CA GLU A 210 -15.74 5.29 -3.75
C GLU A 210 -16.34 6.26 -4.76
N ARG A 211 -17.68 6.34 -4.80
CA ARG A 211 -18.47 7.33 -5.55
C ARG A 211 -18.12 7.38 -7.04
N GLY A 212 -17.87 6.21 -7.63
CA GLY A 212 -17.56 6.09 -9.04
C GLY A 212 -16.17 6.59 -9.46
N HIS A 213 -15.28 6.89 -8.52
CA HIS A 213 -13.88 7.12 -8.85
C HIS A 213 -13.18 5.80 -9.13
N PHE A 214 -12.18 5.85 -9.97
CA PHE A 214 -11.24 4.74 -10.20
C PHE A 214 -9.88 5.29 -10.65
N THR A 215 -8.83 4.54 -10.43
CA THR A 215 -7.48 4.90 -10.90
C THR A 215 -6.95 3.81 -11.81
N VAL A 216 -6.52 4.20 -13.01
CA VAL A 216 -5.80 3.32 -13.92
C VAL A 216 -4.31 3.50 -13.69
N VAL A 217 -3.60 2.40 -13.58
CA VAL A 217 -2.15 2.32 -13.36
C VAL A 217 -1.54 1.52 -14.49
N VAL A 218 -0.52 2.05 -15.14
CA VAL A 218 0.34 1.30 -16.06
C VAL A 218 1.70 1.12 -15.40
N VAL A 219 2.07 -0.13 -15.18
CA VAL A 219 3.32 -0.55 -14.52
C VAL A 219 4.33 -0.92 -15.61
N ARG A 220 5.56 -0.47 -15.45
CA ARG A 220 6.64 -0.71 -16.40
C ARG A 220 7.97 -0.97 -15.70
N PRO A 221 8.93 -1.64 -16.37
CA PRO A 221 10.31 -1.69 -15.89
C PRO A 221 10.94 -0.29 -15.84
N THR A 222 11.72 0.01 -14.81
CA THR A 222 12.54 1.24 -14.76
C THR A 222 13.62 1.25 -15.84
N ALA A 223 14.11 0.07 -16.19
CA ALA A 223 15.11 -0.14 -17.24
C ALA A 223 14.58 0.14 -18.67
N ASP A 224 13.26 0.26 -18.86
CA ASP A 224 12.66 0.62 -20.15
C ASP A 224 12.42 2.13 -20.28
N PRO A 225 13.33 2.89 -20.90
CA PRO A 225 13.16 4.33 -21.07
C PRO A 225 12.09 4.68 -22.11
N ALA A 226 11.75 3.78 -23.03
CA ALA A 226 10.80 4.04 -24.12
C ALA A 226 9.37 4.21 -23.59
N LEU A 227 9.04 3.62 -22.44
CA LEU A 227 7.74 3.76 -21.79
C LEU A 227 7.66 4.97 -20.83
N LYS A 228 8.70 5.81 -20.73
CA LYS A 228 8.68 7.01 -19.86
C LYS A 228 7.68 8.06 -20.32
N ASP A 229 7.36 8.12 -21.61
CA ASP A 229 6.46 9.11 -22.18
C ASP A 229 4.99 8.87 -21.79
N LEU A 230 4.66 7.72 -21.20
CA LEU A 230 3.37 7.50 -20.52
C LEU A 230 3.05 8.58 -19.46
N ARG A 231 4.03 9.31 -18.96
CA ARG A 231 3.82 10.44 -18.03
C ARG A 231 3.07 11.64 -18.64
N HIS A 232 2.94 11.70 -19.96
CA HIS A 232 2.20 12.73 -20.69
C HIS A 232 0.75 12.28 -20.93
N ASP A 233 -0.20 13.17 -20.66
CA ASP A 233 -1.64 12.85 -20.73
C ASP A 233 -2.05 12.23 -22.07
N SER A 234 -1.60 12.81 -23.20
CA SER A 234 -1.92 12.31 -24.53
C SER A 234 -1.37 10.91 -24.80
N ALA A 235 -0.15 10.65 -24.36
CA ALA A 235 0.49 9.34 -24.49
C ALA A 235 -0.20 8.29 -23.60
N PHE A 236 -0.56 8.67 -22.37
CA PHE A 236 -1.29 7.81 -21.47
C PHE A 236 -2.68 7.46 -22.01
N ASP A 237 -3.43 8.46 -22.47
CA ASP A 237 -4.75 8.24 -23.06
C ASP A 237 -4.68 7.33 -24.30
N ALA A 238 -3.69 7.53 -25.19
CA ALA A 238 -3.47 6.64 -26.33
C ALA A 238 -3.17 5.19 -25.93
N ALA A 239 -2.36 5.01 -24.89
CA ALA A 239 -2.10 3.69 -24.33
C ALA A 239 -3.37 3.03 -23.80
N LEU A 240 -4.19 3.74 -23.02
CA LEU A 240 -5.42 3.20 -22.47
C LEU A 240 -6.45 2.83 -23.55
N GLN A 241 -6.59 3.66 -24.59
CA GLN A 241 -7.49 3.37 -25.68
C GLN A 241 -7.05 2.18 -26.55
N SER A 242 -5.78 1.80 -26.52
CA SER A 242 -5.25 0.64 -27.26
C SER A 242 -5.48 -0.71 -26.54
N ILE A 243 -5.94 -0.69 -25.30
CA ILE A 243 -6.19 -1.87 -24.46
C ILE A 243 -7.71 -1.98 -24.24
N PRO A 244 -8.41 -2.96 -24.84
CA PRO A 244 -9.87 -3.02 -24.84
C PRO A 244 -10.51 -2.89 -23.46
N ALA A 245 -9.96 -3.59 -22.47
CA ALA A 245 -10.45 -3.51 -21.09
C ALA A 245 -10.32 -2.10 -20.50
N LEU A 246 -9.20 -1.41 -20.74
CA LEU A 246 -8.96 -0.05 -20.24
C LEU A 246 -9.76 0.99 -21.01
N ALA A 247 -9.91 0.83 -22.33
CA ALA A 247 -10.78 1.65 -23.15
C ALA A 247 -12.23 1.62 -22.64
N ALA A 248 -12.73 0.42 -22.24
CA ALA A 248 -14.05 0.29 -21.66
C ALA A 248 -14.22 1.06 -20.33
N TRP A 249 -13.15 1.24 -19.54
CA TRP A 249 -13.14 2.05 -18.32
C TRP A 249 -13.05 3.56 -18.64
N THR A 250 -12.20 3.94 -19.58
CA THR A 250 -11.75 5.33 -19.82
C THR A 250 -12.40 6.00 -21.03
N ASP A 251 -13.39 5.36 -21.66
CA ASP A 251 -14.22 5.96 -22.72
C ASP A 251 -14.74 7.34 -22.27
N PRO A 252 -14.46 8.43 -23.01
CA PRO A 252 -14.93 9.78 -22.69
C PRO A 252 -16.45 9.91 -22.54
N ALA A 253 -17.23 9.01 -23.17
CA ALA A 253 -18.67 8.96 -23.00
C ALA A 253 -19.07 8.41 -21.61
N ARG A 254 -18.20 7.65 -20.95
CA ARG A 254 -18.47 6.95 -19.69
C ARG A 254 -17.76 7.56 -18.48
N SER A 255 -16.58 8.12 -18.68
CA SER A 255 -15.76 8.66 -17.59
C SER A 255 -15.03 9.94 -17.97
N VAL A 256 -14.54 10.64 -16.96
CA VAL A 256 -13.71 11.84 -17.13
C VAL A 256 -12.50 11.75 -16.21
N PRO A 257 -11.30 12.18 -16.67
CA PRO A 257 -10.15 12.30 -15.80
C PRO A 257 -10.40 13.39 -14.75
N THR A 258 -9.92 13.17 -13.52
CA THR A 258 -10.05 14.14 -12.42
C THR A 258 -8.73 14.80 -12.04
N CYS A 259 -7.63 14.35 -12.63
CA CYS A 259 -6.29 14.91 -12.45
C CYS A 259 -5.44 14.64 -13.71
N PRO A 260 -4.29 15.32 -13.87
CA PRO A 260 -3.27 14.92 -14.83
C PRO A 260 -2.68 13.55 -14.53
N THR A 261 -1.92 12.99 -15.46
CA THR A 261 -1.11 11.80 -15.22
C THR A 261 -0.08 12.04 -14.12
N MET A 262 0.16 11.04 -13.30
CA MET A 262 1.11 11.08 -12.20
C MET A 262 2.06 9.90 -12.31
N ALA A 263 3.37 10.17 -12.29
CA ALA A 263 4.39 9.14 -12.30
C ALA A 263 4.83 8.77 -10.88
N GLY A 264 4.90 7.48 -10.61
CA GLY A 264 5.49 6.90 -9.41
C GLY A 264 6.75 6.11 -9.76
N GLY A 265 7.84 6.40 -9.07
CA GLY A 265 9.13 5.73 -9.27
C GLY A 265 9.92 5.65 -7.98
N ALA A 266 11.16 5.16 -8.06
CA ALA A 266 12.00 4.90 -6.90
C ALA A 266 11.25 4.02 -5.86
N LEU A 267 10.53 3.02 -6.36
CA LEU A 267 9.82 2.05 -5.53
C LEU A 267 10.83 1.13 -4.86
N ARG A 268 10.59 0.83 -3.61
CA ARG A 268 11.49 -0.02 -2.83
C ARG A 268 10.70 -1.02 -2.01
N ASN A 269 11.24 -2.22 -1.92
CA ASN A 269 10.89 -3.17 -0.87
C ASN A 269 11.97 -3.06 0.19
N THR A 270 11.65 -2.71 1.42
CA THR A 270 12.64 -2.60 2.49
C THR A 270 12.06 -3.06 3.81
N TYR A 271 12.91 -3.75 4.58
CA TYR A 271 12.65 -4.08 5.98
C TYR A 271 13.77 -3.51 6.84
N HIS A 272 13.39 -2.81 7.90
CA HIS A 272 14.28 -2.23 8.88
C HIS A 272 14.03 -2.90 10.24
N GLN A 273 15.01 -3.70 10.67
CA GLN A 273 14.95 -4.34 11.97
C GLN A 273 15.03 -3.29 13.07
N GLN A 274 14.14 -3.38 14.04
CA GLN A 274 14.18 -2.50 15.22
C GLN A 274 15.24 -2.98 16.21
N ARG A 275 15.97 -2.05 16.82
CA ARG A 275 17.02 -2.38 17.79
C ARG A 275 16.49 -2.69 19.20
N GLY A 276 15.18 -2.57 19.41
CA GLY A 276 14.61 -2.70 20.74
C GLY A 276 15.00 -1.56 21.70
N LEU A 277 15.26 -0.36 21.15
CA LEU A 277 15.70 0.78 21.96
C LEU A 277 14.59 1.20 22.93
N PRO A 278 14.83 1.15 24.26
CA PRO A 278 13.82 1.49 25.25
C PRO A 278 13.20 2.88 25.01
N GLY A 279 11.87 2.96 25.08
CA GLY A 279 11.13 4.22 24.85
C GLY A 279 10.91 4.62 23.39
N LEU A 280 11.29 3.75 22.43
CA LEU A 280 11.03 3.97 20.99
C LEU A 280 10.39 2.72 20.37
N VAL A 281 9.32 2.92 19.58
CA VAL A 281 8.76 1.90 18.68
C VAL A 281 8.56 2.54 17.33
N ALA A 282 9.01 1.89 16.26
CA ALA A 282 8.74 2.32 14.89
C ALA A 282 7.59 1.50 14.28
N VAL A 283 6.73 2.14 13.47
CA VAL A 283 5.59 1.50 12.82
C VAL A 283 5.40 2.01 11.37
N GLY A 284 4.73 1.22 10.56
CA GLY A 284 4.43 1.57 9.17
C GLY A 284 5.66 1.55 8.28
N ASP A 285 5.74 2.49 7.32
CA ASP A 285 6.83 2.56 6.34
C ASP A 285 8.20 2.88 6.98
N ALA A 286 8.26 3.24 8.25
CA ALA A 286 9.50 3.33 9.01
C ALA A 286 10.12 1.95 9.27
N VAL A 287 9.32 0.89 9.25
CA VAL A 287 9.75 -0.52 9.42
C VAL A 287 9.68 -1.27 8.09
N THR A 288 8.53 -1.22 7.40
CA THR A 288 8.29 -2.00 6.18
C THR A 288 7.81 -1.12 5.05
N THR A 289 8.53 -1.13 3.94
CA THR A 289 8.05 -0.55 2.67
C THR A 289 7.93 -1.65 1.63
N THR A 290 6.83 -1.69 0.89
CA THR A 290 6.65 -2.64 -0.21
C THR A 290 6.19 -1.93 -1.48
N ALA A 291 6.51 -2.51 -2.64
CA ALA A 291 5.92 -2.07 -3.91
C ALA A 291 4.38 -2.07 -3.82
N PRO A 292 3.70 -1.08 -4.42
CA PRO A 292 2.26 -0.93 -4.24
C PRO A 292 1.42 -1.97 -5.01
N THR A 293 2.04 -2.79 -5.86
CA THR A 293 1.38 -3.72 -6.78
C THR A 293 0.41 -4.70 -6.10
N ALA A 294 0.75 -5.17 -4.90
CA ALA A 294 -0.10 -6.08 -4.13
C ALA A 294 -1.03 -5.37 -3.11
N GLY A 295 -0.97 -4.04 -2.98
CA GLY A 295 -1.86 -3.26 -2.10
C GLY A 295 -1.76 -3.58 -0.61
N ARG A 296 -0.58 -3.96 -0.09
CA ARG A 296 -0.40 -4.44 1.30
C ARG A 296 0.06 -3.38 2.29
N GLY A 297 0.69 -2.29 1.84
CA GLY A 297 1.42 -1.36 2.71
C GLY A 297 0.59 -0.78 3.87
N VAL A 298 -0.64 -0.31 3.63
CA VAL A 298 -1.49 0.25 4.68
C VAL A 298 -1.97 -0.84 5.66
N ALA A 299 -2.29 -2.04 5.15
CA ALA A 299 -2.69 -3.17 6.00
C ALA A 299 -1.54 -3.58 6.93
N MET A 300 -0.32 -3.73 6.41
CA MET A 300 0.87 -4.03 7.22
C MET A 300 1.12 -2.95 8.28
N ALA A 301 0.99 -1.68 7.92
CA ALA A 301 1.16 -0.57 8.87
C ALA A 301 0.10 -0.61 9.99
N PHE A 302 -1.14 -0.98 9.67
CA PHE A 302 -2.22 -1.07 10.65
C PHE A 302 -2.07 -2.29 11.57
N LEU A 303 -1.66 -3.42 11.02
CA LEU A 303 -1.35 -4.62 11.82
C LEU A 303 -0.19 -4.37 12.80
N GLN A 304 0.82 -3.60 12.40
CA GLN A 304 1.91 -3.19 13.30
C GLN A 304 1.38 -2.35 14.45
N VAL A 305 0.52 -1.37 14.18
CA VAL A 305 -0.06 -0.55 15.24
C VAL A 305 -0.96 -1.38 16.15
N ASP A 306 -1.80 -2.26 15.60
CA ASP A 306 -2.66 -3.16 16.39
C ASP A 306 -1.84 -4.03 17.33
N GLN A 307 -0.74 -4.61 16.85
CA GLN A 307 0.14 -5.43 17.68
C GLN A 307 0.84 -4.63 18.77
N MET A 308 1.34 -3.43 18.47
CA MET A 308 1.92 -2.55 19.49
C MET A 308 0.91 -2.27 20.61
N LEU A 309 -0.35 -1.95 20.24
CA LEU A 309 -1.42 -1.69 21.20
C LEU A 309 -1.76 -2.94 22.02
N ARG A 310 -1.84 -4.11 21.39
CA ARG A 310 -2.08 -5.39 22.08
C ARG A 310 -0.98 -5.75 23.09
N LEU A 311 0.28 -5.50 22.76
CA LEU A 311 1.39 -5.73 23.70
C LEU A 311 1.26 -4.83 24.93
N LEU A 312 0.89 -3.57 24.76
CA LEU A 312 0.64 -2.65 25.87
C LEU A 312 -0.58 -3.07 26.70
N ASP A 313 -1.66 -3.55 26.07
CA ASP A 313 -2.83 -4.10 26.76
C ASP A 313 -2.49 -5.36 27.58
N ALA A 314 -1.56 -6.17 27.08
CA ALA A 314 -1.05 -7.35 27.78
C ALA A 314 -0.10 -7.01 28.95
N GLY A 315 0.12 -5.71 29.23
CA GLY A 315 0.94 -5.24 30.34
C GLY A 315 2.43 -5.09 30.03
N ALA A 316 2.81 -5.09 28.73
CA ALA A 316 4.20 -4.78 28.38
C ALA A 316 4.58 -3.38 28.89
N ASP A 317 5.73 -3.26 29.55
CA ASP A 317 6.27 -1.97 29.98
C ASP A 317 6.67 -1.17 28.71
N VAL A 318 6.34 0.10 28.70
CA VAL A 318 6.73 1.06 27.66
C VAL A 318 8.25 1.12 27.45
N ALA A 319 9.02 0.85 28.52
CA ALA A 319 10.48 0.78 28.42
C ALA A 319 10.98 -0.44 27.64
N THR A 320 10.21 -1.52 27.60
CA THR A 320 10.63 -2.81 27.04
C THR A 320 9.79 -3.30 25.87
N VAL A 321 8.67 -2.63 25.54
CA VAL A 321 7.74 -3.04 24.47
C VAL A 321 8.41 -3.13 23.09
N ALA A 322 9.47 -2.37 22.87
CA ALA A 322 10.19 -2.34 21.59
C ALA A 322 10.81 -3.70 21.24
N GLU A 323 11.30 -4.47 22.22
CA GLU A 323 11.93 -5.77 21.99
C GLU A 323 10.92 -6.83 21.53
N PRO A 324 9.82 -7.15 22.27
CA PRO A 324 8.82 -8.11 21.82
C PRO A 324 8.10 -7.66 20.54
N PHE A 325 7.95 -6.35 20.34
CA PHE A 325 7.38 -5.82 19.09
C PHE A 325 8.33 -6.02 17.91
N GLY A 326 9.63 -5.83 18.10
CA GLY A 326 10.66 -6.08 17.10
C GLY A 326 10.68 -7.56 16.68
N ALA A 327 10.69 -8.49 17.67
CA ALA A 327 10.63 -9.93 17.41
C ALA A 327 9.38 -10.32 16.63
N TRP A 328 8.21 -9.78 16.99
CA TRP A 328 6.99 -9.98 16.24
C TRP A 328 7.08 -9.43 14.79
N SER A 329 7.70 -8.27 14.62
CA SER A 329 7.89 -7.69 13.29
C SER A 329 8.79 -8.54 12.40
N ASP A 330 9.85 -9.11 12.96
CA ASP A 330 10.74 -10.06 12.25
C ASP A 330 9.96 -11.31 11.81
N GLU A 331 9.07 -11.82 12.66
CA GLU A 331 8.28 -13.02 12.38
C GLU A 331 7.10 -12.76 11.41
N GLN A 332 6.40 -11.63 11.57
CA GLN A 332 5.11 -11.40 10.90
C GLN A 332 5.19 -10.41 9.72
N MET A 333 6.16 -9.49 9.70
CA MET A 333 6.28 -8.45 8.67
C MET A 333 7.39 -8.73 7.66
N LEU A 334 8.56 -9.19 8.11
CA LEU A 334 9.68 -9.51 7.22
C LEU A 334 9.31 -10.51 6.12
N PRO A 335 8.55 -11.60 6.38
CA PRO A 335 8.17 -12.55 5.31
C PRO A 335 7.43 -11.90 4.15
N TRP A 336 6.59 -10.89 4.40
CA TRP A 336 5.89 -10.17 3.34
C TRP A 336 6.83 -9.32 2.48
N VAL A 337 7.87 -8.74 3.08
CA VAL A 337 8.86 -7.97 2.31
C VAL A 337 9.72 -8.89 1.45
N LEU A 338 10.12 -10.06 1.98
CA LEU A 338 10.84 -11.09 1.22
C LEU A 338 10.02 -11.61 0.05
N ASP A 339 8.73 -11.85 0.25
CA ASP A 339 7.78 -12.25 -0.79
C ASP A 339 7.73 -11.21 -1.92
N HIS A 340 7.61 -9.92 -1.57
CA HIS A 340 7.65 -8.83 -2.56
C HIS A 340 8.96 -8.76 -3.33
N VAL A 341 10.11 -8.94 -2.66
CA VAL A 341 11.42 -8.97 -3.34
C VAL A 341 11.45 -10.08 -4.38
N THR A 342 11.04 -11.30 -3.99
CA THR A 342 11.04 -12.46 -4.88
C THR A 342 10.07 -12.28 -6.06
N MET A 343 8.87 -11.75 -5.81
CA MET A 343 7.89 -11.48 -6.86
C MET A 343 8.38 -10.45 -7.88
N ASP A 344 8.91 -9.33 -7.39
CA ASP A 344 9.34 -8.21 -8.26
C ASP A 344 10.56 -8.61 -9.10
N GLU A 345 11.52 -9.34 -8.53
CA GLU A 345 12.67 -9.89 -9.26
C GLU A 345 12.22 -10.86 -10.36
N ALA A 346 11.33 -11.79 -10.04
CA ALA A 346 10.81 -12.75 -11.01
C ALA A 346 9.97 -12.08 -12.11
N ALA A 347 9.17 -11.07 -11.77
CA ALA A 347 8.43 -10.28 -12.74
C ALA A 347 9.37 -9.52 -13.70
N ALA A 348 10.45 -8.93 -13.18
CA ALA A 348 11.44 -8.25 -13.98
C ALA A 348 12.13 -9.20 -14.99
N GLN A 349 12.42 -10.45 -14.59
CA GLN A 349 12.97 -11.46 -15.50
C GLN A 349 11.99 -11.84 -16.61
N ARG A 350 10.70 -12.04 -16.26
CA ARG A 350 9.68 -12.35 -17.27
C ARG A 350 9.48 -11.21 -18.27
N TRP A 351 9.55 -9.94 -17.82
CA TRP A 351 9.51 -8.78 -18.73
C TRP A 351 10.73 -8.66 -19.65
N GLN A 352 11.84 -9.34 -19.33
CA GLN A 352 13.01 -9.46 -20.20
C GLN A 352 12.92 -10.66 -21.15
N GLY A 353 11.80 -11.39 -21.14
CA GLY A 353 11.56 -12.55 -21.99
C GLY A 353 12.07 -13.88 -21.43
N HIS A 354 12.50 -13.92 -20.17
CA HIS A 354 12.84 -15.19 -19.53
C HIS A 354 11.59 -15.97 -19.18
N ASP A 355 11.65 -17.29 -19.35
CA ASP A 355 10.58 -18.18 -18.93
C ASP A 355 10.55 -18.34 -17.40
N VAL A 356 9.49 -19.00 -16.90
CA VAL A 356 9.36 -19.36 -15.50
C VAL A 356 10.51 -20.28 -15.08
N ASP A 357 11.25 -19.87 -14.05
CA ASP A 357 12.34 -20.67 -13.50
C ASP A 357 11.81 -21.77 -12.59
N LEU A 358 11.75 -23.00 -13.13
CA LEU A 358 11.29 -24.18 -12.39
C LEU A 358 12.41 -24.82 -11.55
N THR A 359 13.62 -24.28 -11.54
CA THR A 359 14.72 -24.80 -10.71
C THR A 359 14.68 -24.24 -9.27
N ARG A 360 13.85 -23.23 -9.02
CA ARG A 360 13.64 -22.58 -7.72
C ARG A 360 12.17 -22.69 -7.28
N PRO A 361 11.86 -22.46 -6.00
CA PRO A 361 10.47 -22.30 -5.58
C PRO A 361 9.76 -21.22 -6.41
N LEU A 362 8.52 -21.48 -6.81
CA LEU A 362 7.75 -20.51 -7.56
C LEU A 362 7.46 -19.27 -6.73
N PRO A 363 7.61 -18.06 -7.29
CA PRO A 363 7.17 -16.83 -6.62
C PRO A 363 5.65 -16.88 -6.41
N SER A 364 5.19 -16.20 -5.38
CA SER A 364 3.81 -16.27 -4.91
C SER A 364 2.77 -15.84 -5.95
N ASP A 365 3.10 -14.87 -6.81
CA ASP A 365 2.24 -14.45 -7.91
C ASP A 365 1.97 -15.58 -8.91
N LEU A 366 2.97 -16.40 -9.20
CA LEU A 366 2.83 -17.56 -10.09
C LEU A 366 2.06 -18.70 -9.41
N VAL A 367 2.27 -18.93 -8.11
CA VAL A 367 1.47 -19.93 -7.37
C VAL A 367 -0.01 -19.55 -7.40
N VAL A 368 -0.33 -18.28 -7.19
CA VAL A 368 -1.71 -17.75 -7.25
C VAL A 368 -2.27 -17.81 -8.68
N ALA A 369 -1.47 -17.45 -9.70
CA ALA A 369 -1.92 -17.43 -11.09
C ALA A 369 -2.30 -18.84 -11.60
N ALA A 370 -1.65 -19.89 -11.13
CA ALA A 370 -1.96 -21.27 -11.52
C ALA A 370 -3.38 -21.71 -11.12
N ALA A 371 -4.04 -20.99 -10.18
CA ALA A 371 -5.45 -21.22 -9.84
C ALA A 371 -6.42 -20.97 -11.01
N GLU A 372 -5.99 -20.29 -12.06
CA GLU A 372 -6.78 -20.08 -13.28
C GLU A 372 -7.10 -21.41 -14.00
N VAL A 373 -6.21 -22.38 -13.93
CA VAL A 373 -6.35 -23.68 -14.59
C VAL A 373 -6.40 -24.86 -13.62
N GLU A 374 -6.07 -24.67 -12.36
CA GLU A 374 -6.16 -25.66 -11.29
C GLU A 374 -7.00 -25.10 -10.13
N PRO A 375 -8.33 -25.30 -10.14
CA PRO A 375 -9.25 -24.68 -9.18
C PRO A 375 -8.95 -24.97 -7.71
N ARG A 376 -8.33 -26.13 -7.37
CA ARG A 376 -7.94 -26.47 -5.99
C ARG A 376 -6.95 -25.46 -5.41
N LEU A 377 -6.15 -24.81 -6.26
CA LEU A 377 -5.24 -23.76 -5.82
C LEU A 377 -5.97 -22.52 -5.32
N GLY A 378 -7.20 -22.26 -5.76
CA GLY A 378 -8.00 -21.15 -5.28
C GLY A 378 -8.20 -21.20 -3.76
N GLU A 379 -8.59 -22.36 -3.23
CA GLU A 379 -8.77 -22.56 -1.78
C GLU A 379 -7.44 -22.53 -1.03
N LEU A 380 -6.39 -23.15 -1.57
CA LEU A 380 -5.07 -23.23 -0.94
C LEU A 380 -4.36 -21.88 -0.87
N THR A 381 -4.58 -21.00 -1.85
CA THR A 381 -3.93 -19.68 -1.93
C THR A 381 -4.74 -18.57 -1.25
N MET A 382 -6.03 -18.76 -0.99
CA MET A 382 -6.90 -17.73 -0.43
C MET A 382 -6.40 -17.17 0.91
N PRO A 383 -5.88 -17.96 1.88
CA PRO A 383 -5.33 -17.43 3.13
C PRO A 383 -4.16 -16.45 2.91
N TYR A 384 -3.29 -16.73 1.95
CA TYR A 384 -2.23 -15.82 1.53
C TYR A 384 -2.79 -14.58 0.83
N VAL A 385 -3.67 -14.78 -0.16
CA VAL A 385 -4.25 -13.67 -0.94
C VAL A 385 -4.99 -12.69 -0.04
N SER A 386 -5.71 -13.17 0.97
CA SER A 386 -6.42 -12.34 1.95
C SER A 386 -5.55 -11.78 3.07
N MET A 387 -4.25 -12.13 3.12
CA MET A 387 -3.35 -11.84 4.25
C MET A 387 -3.82 -12.46 5.59
N ALA A 388 -4.60 -13.52 5.56
CA ALA A 388 -4.96 -14.30 6.75
C ALA A 388 -3.84 -15.26 7.18
N ALA A 389 -2.92 -15.59 6.29
CA ALA A 389 -1.73 -16.40 6.56
C ALA A 389 -0.49 -15.80 5.90
N LEU A 390 0.67 -16.11 6.46
CA LEU A 390 1.97 -15.67 5.94
C LEU A 390 2.29 -16.30 4.57
N PRO A 391 3.21 -15.73 3.78
CA PRO A 391 3.63 -16.28 2.50
C PRO A 391 4.07 -17.74 2.55
N SER A 392 4.62 -18.21 3.68
CA SER A 392 4.97 -19.61 3.89
C SER A 392 3.81 -20.60 3.75
N SER A 393 2.56 -20.14 3.92
CA SER A 393 1.37 -20.97 3.69
C SER A 393 1.24 -21.49 2.25
N LEU A 394 1.88 -20.82 1.29
CA LEU A 394 1.90 -21.26 -0.10
C LEU A 394 2.75 -22.51 -0.33
N ALA A 395 3.57 -22.93 0.61
CA ALA A 395 4.38 -24.14 0.48
C ALA A 395 3.56 -25.42 0.21
N THR A 396 2.31 -25.45 0.68
CA THR A 396 1.38 -26.57 0.40
C THR A 396 0.75 -26.50 -0.99
N ALA A 397 0.64 -25.32 -1.56
CA ALA A 397 0.09 -25.08 -2.90
C ALA A 397 1.16 -25.19 -4.00
N GLU A 398 2.41 -24.90 -3.66
CA GLU A 398 3.51 -24.79 -4.63
C GLU A 398 3.73 -26.05 -5.48
N PRO A 399 3.76 -27.28 -4.94
CA PRO A 399 3.94 -28.48 -5.77
C PRO A 399 2.84 -28.65 -6.82
N LEU A 400 1.60 -28.32 -6.49
CA LEU A 400 0.48 -28.39 -7.43
C LEU A 400 0.59 -27.28 -8.50
N ALA A 401 0.94 -26.07 -8.11
CA ALA A 401 1.19 -24.98 -9.04
C ALA A 401 2.36 -25.29 -9.97
N ARG A 402 3.45 -25.87 -9.45
CA ARG A 402 4.61 -26.29 -10.22
C ARG A 402 4.24 -27.28 -11.32
N ALA A 403 3.43 -28.30 -11.01
CA ALA A 403 2.95 -29.26 -12.00
C ALA A 403 2.19 -28.59 -13.16
N VAL A 404 1.45 -27.52 -12.90
CA VAL A 404 0.80 -26.71 -13.94
C VAL A 404 1.85 -26.10 -14.88
N TYR A 405 2.92 -25.51 -14.36
CA TYR A 405 3.98 -24.91 -15.19
C TYR A 405 4.83 -25.97 -15.92
N GLU A 406 5.08 -27.11 -15.31
CA GLU A 406 5.76 -28.27 -15.92
C GLU A 406 4.97 -28.85 -17.09
N SER A 407 3.63 -28.75 -17.07
CA SER A 407 2.79 -29.13 -18.21
C SER A 407 2.88 -28.18 -19.41
N GLY A 408 3.64 -27.07 -19.29
CA GLY A 408 3.83 -26.08 -20.33
C GLY A 408 2.87 -24.89 -20.26
N TRP A 409 1.95 -24.84 -19.28
CA TRP A 409 1.07 -23.68 -19.12
C TRP A 409 1.84 -22.44 -18.67
N ARG A 410 1.40 -21.31 -19.17
CA ARG A 410 1.90 -19.98 -18.75
C ARG A 410 0.72 -19.04 -18.59
N PRO A 411 0.74 -18.10 -17.61
CA PRO A 411 -0.30 -17.08 -17.51
C PRO A 411 -0.44 -16.33 -18.84
N PRO A 412 -1.65 -16.27 -19.41
CA PRO A 412 -1.86 -15.58 -20.68
C PRO A 412 -1.64 -14.06 -20.54
N HIS A 413 -1.15 -13.44 -21.59
CA HIS A 413 -1.22 -11.99 -21.67
C HIS A 413 -2.67 -11.54 -21.88
N ALA A 414 -3.03 -10.42 -21.25
CA ALA A 414 -4.30 -9.76 -21.51
C ALA A 414 -4.35 -9.24 -22.96
N GLU A 415 -5.55 -9.07 -23.50
CA GLU A 415 -5.73 -8.48 -24.82
C GLU A 415 -5.24 -7.03 -24.84
N GLY A 416 -4.28 -6.75 -25.74
CA GLY A 416 -3.67 -5.42 -25.86
C GLY A 416 -2.43 -5.44 -26.75
N PRO A 417 -1.79 -4.27 -26.97
CA PRO A 417 -0.62 -4.17 -27.81
C PRO A 417 0.60 -4.86 -27.18
N SER A 418 1.49 -5.39 -28.02
CA SER A 418 2.84 -5.73 -27.59
C SER A 418 3.57 -4.48 -27.07
N ARG A 419 4.64 -4.67 -26.31
CA ARG A 419 5.46 -3.55 -25.82
C ARG A 419 5.90 -2.61 -26.93
N ASP A 420 6.37 -3.13 -28.07
CA ASP A 420 6.88 -2.31 -29.18
C ASP A 420 5.74 -1.52 -29.83
N ARG A 421 4.57 -2.13 -30.01
CA ARG A 421 3.40 -1.44 -30.52
C ARG A 421 2.91 -0.34 -29.57
N LEU A 422 2.95 -0.59 -28.27
CA LEU A 422 2.63 0.42 -27.25
C LEU A 422 3.59 1.61 -27.34
N VAL A 423 4.90 1.37 -27.49
CA VAL A 423 5.90 2.43 -27.65
C VAL A 423 5.65 3.28 -28.89
N GLU A 424 5.26 2.67 -30.03
CA GLU A 424 4.89 3.42 -31.22
C GLU A 424 3.68 4.34 -30.98
N LEU A 425 2.64 3.82 -30.35
CA LEU A 425 1.40 4.56 -30.06
C LEU A 425 1.65 5.77 -29.16
N ILE A 426 2.38 5.58 -28.06
CA ILE A 426 2.64 6.66 -27.09
C ILE A 426 3.55 7.74 -27.69
N ARG A 427 4.54 7.36 -28.53
CA ARG A 427 5.40 8.32 -29.24
C ARG A 427 4.62 9.15 -30.24
N ALA A 428 3.78 8.50 -31.04
CA ALA A 428 2.93 9.19 -32.01
C ALA A 428 2.01 10.20 -31.33
N ALA A 429 1.33 9.80 -30.25
CA ALA A 429 0.44 10.66 -29.48
C ALA A 429 1.17 11.82 -28.78
N HIS A 430 2.37 11.58 -28.25
CA HIS A 430 3.19 12.62 -27.64
C HIS A 430 3.64 13.66 -28.67
N SER A 431 4.14 13.20 -29.84
CA SER A 431 4.58 14.08 -30.93
C SER A 431 3.45 14.91 -31.54
N ALA A 432 2.22 14.38 -31.57
CA ALA A 432 1.06 15.10 -32.07
C ALA A 432 0.53 16.18 -31.11
N ALA A 433 0.89 16.11 -29.84
CA ALA A 433 0.46 17.05 -28.79
C ALA A 433 1.52 18.12 -28.46
N ALA A 434 2.77 17.95 -28.95
CA ALA A 434 3.88 18.89 -28.78
C ALA A 434 3.89 19.95 -29.90
#